data_ccc6f6b35f782e6eb1996fc1ad05d076
#
_entry.id   ccc6f6b35f782e6eb1996fc1ad05d076
#
_cell.length_a   1.000
_cell.length_b   1.000
_cell.length_c   1.000
_cell.angle_alpha   90.00
_cell.angle_beta   90.00
_cell.angle_gamma   90.00
#
_symmetry.space_group_name_H-M   'P 1'
#
loop_
_entity.id
_entity.type
_entity.pdbx_description
1 polymer ?
#
loop_
_entity_poly.entity_id
_entity_poly.type
_entity_poly.pdbx_seq_one_letter_code
_entity_poly.pdbx_strand_id
1 'polypeptide(L)'
;MNTGDNGFVLLCAALVFFMTPGLAFFYGGLVRRKNVVNTMMACAGIMGLSVVMWVLFGFSLSFGADHGGIIGGLEYLCLNGLDFNEVSSYAPTLSSFTFVIFQMMFAMITPALITGAVAGRMRYKALFLFIALWSLVVYYPMAHMVWGAGGFLAELGAVDFAGGNVVHISSGVSGLTLAILLGRRSGLEHTSYRVHNIPFVFLGAAMLWF
;
A
#
# COMPACT_ATOMS: atom_id res chain seq x y z
N MET A 1 26.65 6.09 5.19
CA MET A 1 25.87 5.83 3.97
C MET A 1 26.68 4.93 3.04
N ASN A 2 26.07 3.86 2.54
CA ASN A 2 26.69 2.91 1.61
C ASN A 2 26.06 3.06 0.22
N THR A 3 26.86 3.35 -0.80
CA THR A 3 26.36 3.58 -2.16
C THR A 3 25.77 2.31 -2.79
N GLY A 4 26.35 1.13 -2.48
CA GLY A 4 25.86 -0.16 -2.94
C GLY A 4 24.47 -0.47 -2.37
N ASP A 5 24.31 -0.29 -1.05
CA ASP A 5 23.03 -0.53 -0.37
C ASP A 5 21.94 0.43 -0.89
N ASN A 6 22.28 1.72 -1.10
CA ASN A 6 21.34 2.68 -1.67
C ASN A 6 20.91 2.27 -3.09
N GLY A 7 21.86 1.89 -3.95
CA GLY A 7 21.55 1.43 -5.30
C GLY A 7 20.68 0.18 -5.30
N PHE A 8 20.98 -0.79 -4.42
CA PHE A 8 20.19 -2.00 -4.29
C PHE A 8 18.76 -1.72 -3.81
N VAL A 9 18.59 -0.90 -2.76
CA VAL A 9 17.26 -0.59 -2.22
C VAL A 9 16.43 0.28 -3.19
N LEU A 10 17.05 1.17 -3.95
CA LEU A 10 16.36 1.90 -5.02
C LEU A 10 15.88 0.95 -6.14
N LEU A 11 16.68 -0.06 -6.50
CA LEU A 11 16.24 -1.11 -7.41
C LEU A 11 15.05 -1.88 -6.81
N CYS A 12 15.13 -2.28 -5.54
CA CYS A 12 14.00 -2.91 -4.85
C CYS A 12 12.75 -2.01 -4.84
N ALA A 13 12.90 -0.71 -4.60
CA ALA A 13 11.79 0.25 -4.67
C ALA A 13 11.16 0.27 -6.07
N ALA A 14 11.96 0.26 -7.13
CA ALA A 14 11.45 0.17 -8.50
C ALA A 14 10.67 -1.13 -8.76
N LEU A 15 11.14 -2.26 -8.21
CA LEU A 15 10.44 -3.54 -8.30
C LEU A 15 9.11 -3.53 -7.52
N VAL A 16 9.07 -2.96 -6.32
CA VAL A 16 7.81 -2.80 -5.55
C VAL A 16 6.86 -1.84 -6.27
N PHE A 17 7.36 -0.75 -6.86
CA PHE A 17 6.55 0.10 -7.74
C PHE A 17 5.92 -0.71 -8.88
N PHE A 18 6.69 -1.58 -9.51
CA PHE A 18 6.24 -2.44 -10.62
C PHE A 18 5.14 -3.45 -10.18
N MET A 19 5.11 -3.85 -8.91
CA MET A 19 4.06 -4.72 -8.37
C MET A 19 2.67 -4.08 -8.45
N THR A 20 2.53 -2.77 -8.31
CA THR A 20 1.20 -2.12 -8.30
C THR A 20 0.50 -2.17 -9.67
N PRO A 21 1.13 -1.81 -10.81
CA PRO A 21 0.55 -2.12 -12.11
C PRO A 21 0.38 -3.63 -12.35
N GLY A 22 1.28 -4.48 -11.83
CA GLY A 22 1.09 -5.93 -11.84
C GLY A 22 -0.22 -6.35 -11.18
N LEU A 23 -0.53 -5.79 -10.03
CA LEU A 23 -1.80 -6.00 -9.32
C LEU A 23 -3.00 -5.54 -10.16
N ALA A 24 -2.88 -4.41 -10.87
CA ALA A 24 -3.92 -3.93 -11.77
C ALA A 24 -4.20 -4.92 -12.91
N PHE A 25 -3.18 -5.51 -13.52
CA PHE A 25 -3.33 -6.57 -14.52
C PHE A 25 -3.93 -7.84 -13.91
N PHE A 26 -3.44 -8.26 -12.75
CA PHE A 26 -3.94 -9.44 -12.06
C PHE A 26 -5.45 -9.34 -11.76
N TYR A 27 -5.88 -8.27 -11.13
CA TYR A 27 -7.30 -8.02 -10.85
C TYR A 27 -8.11 -7.75 -12.12
N GLY A 28 -7.54 -6.98 -13.07
CA GLY A 28 -8.17 -6.72 -14.36
C GLY A 28 -8.46 -8.00 -15.14
N GLY A 29 -7.56 -8.99 -15.08
CA GLY A 29 -7.76 -10.30 -15.67
C GLY A 29 -8.85 -11.13 -14.99
N LEU A 30 -8.97 -11.04 -13.66
CA LEU A 30 -9.94 -11.81 -12.87
C LEU A 30 -11.37 -11.28 -12.93
N VAL A 31 -11.56 -9.97 -13.07
CA VAL A 31 -12.91 -9.36 -13.10
C VAL A 31 -13.61 -9.60 -14.43
N ARG A 32 -14.93 -9.36 -14.48
CA ARG A 32 -15.70 -9.39 -15.74
C ARG A 32 -15.23 -8.29 -16.69
N ARG A 33 -15.29 -8.55 -18.00
CA ARG A 33 -14.87 -7.64 -19.09
C ARG A 33 -15.31 -6.19 -18.87
N LYS A 34 -16.56 -5.97 -18.48
CA LYS A 34 -17.11 -4.62 -18.25
C LYS A 34 -16.48 -3.86 -17.07
N ASN A 35 -15.79 -4.54 -16.18
CA ASN A 35 -15.19 -3.96 -14.99
C ASN A 35 -13.67 -3.79 -15.11
N VAL A 36 -13.04 -4.29 -16.18
CA VAL A 36 -11.57 -4.31 -16.36
C VAL A 36 -10.99 -2.92 -16.23
N VAL A 37 -11.44 -2.00 -17.09
CA VAL A 37 -10.93 -0.62 -17.12
C VAL A 37 -11.14 0.07 -15.79
N ASN A 38 -12.32 -0.05 -15.19
CA ASN A 38 -12.61 0.57 -13.89
C ASN A 38 -11.71 0.02 -12.78
N THR A 39 -11.44 -1.29 -12.77
CA THR A 39 -10.57 -1.91 -11.76
C THR A 39 -9.12 -1.49 -11.94
N MET A 40 -8.60 -1.49 -13.16
CA MET A 40 -7.23 -1.06 -13.44
C MET A 40 -7.04 0.44 -13.14
N MET A 41 -7.99 1.27 -13.53
CA MET A 41 -7.98 2.71 -13.22
C MET A 41 -8.10 2.99 -11.72
N ALA A 42 -8.81 2.13 -10.97
CA ALA A 42 -8.85 2.24 -9.52
C ALA A 42 -7.46 2.01 -8.90
N CYS A 43 -6.74 0.96 -9.32
CA CYS A 43 -5.37 0.73 -8.86
C CYS A 43 -4.44 1.91 -9.22
N ALA A 44 -4.48 2.38 -10.48
CA ALA A 44 -3.65 3.49 -10.93
C ALA A 44 -3.96 4.80 -10.17
N GLY A 45 -5.24 5.09 -9.94
CA GLY A 45 -5.63 6.28 -9.19
C GLY A 45 -5.25 6.20 -7.72
N ILE A 46 -5.34 5.02 -7.09
CA ILE A 46 -4.89 4.79 -5.71
C ILE A 46 -3.38 5.04 -5.61
N MET A 47 -2.57 4.62 -6.59
CA MET A 47 -1.14 4.96 -6.63
C MET A 47 -0.93 6.47 -6.51
N GLY A 48 -1.58 7.26 -7.37
CA GLY A 48 -1.45 8.73 -7.34
C GLY A 48 -1.91 9.33 -6.01
N LEU A 49 -3.06 8.88 -5.50
CA LEU A 49 -3.57 9.32 -4.20
C LEU A 49 -2.57 9.02 -3.07
N SER A 50 -2.05 7.79 -3.02
CA SER A 50 -1.13 7.35 -1.96
C SER A 50 0.18 8.13 -1.99
N VAL A 51 0.74 8.41 -3.18
CA VAL A 51 1.96 9.23 -3.32
C VAL A 51 1.73 10.63 -2.75
N VAL A 52 0.63 11.28 -3.13
CA VAL A 52 0.31 12.62 -2.64
C VAL A 52 0.14 12.60 -1.12
N MET A 53 -0.63 11.67 -0.60
CA MET A 53 -0.86 11.54 0.85
C MET A 53 0.43 11.21 1.61
N TRP A 54 1.30 10.35 1.04
CA TRP A 54 2.58 10.00 1.65
C TRP A 54 3.49 11.21 1.81
N VAL A 55 3.63 11.99 0.75
CA VAL A 55 4.46 13.20 0.77
C VAL A 55 3.90 14.25 1.71
N LEU A 56 2.58 14.46 1.73
CA LEU A 56 1.97 15.50 2.56
C LEU A 56 2.08 15.20 4.06
N PHE A 57 1.76 13.98 4.48
CA PHE A 57 1.69 13.64 5.91
C PHE A 57 1.96 12.17 6.22
N GLY A 58 1.85 11.26 5.25
CA GLY A 58 1.92 9.82 5.49
C GLY A 58 3.27 9.39 6.04
N PHE A 59 4.37 9.90 5.50
CA PHE A 59 5.71 9.63 6.02
C PHE A 59 5.85 10.09 7.47
N SER A 60 5.40 11.30 7.77
CA SER A 60 5.47 11.87 9.12
C SER A 60 4.68 11.03 10.13
N LEU A 61 3.44 10.67 9.79
CA LEU A 61 2.58 9.87 10.66
C LEU A 61 3.08 8.43 10.87
N SER A 62 3.90 7.91 9.93
CA SER A 62 4.46 6.55 10.02
C SER A 62 5.82 6.53 10.72
N PHE A 63 6.67 7.54 10.51
CA PHE A 63 8.09 7.56 10.90
C PHE A 63 8.51 8.81 11.64
N GLY A 64 7.59 9.69 12.05
CA GLY A 64 7.83 10.82 12.94
C GLY A 64 8.01 10.39 14.39
N ALA A 65 8.22 11.38 15.29
CA ALA A 65 8.35 11.14 16.72
C ALA A 65 7.12 10.40 17.27
N ASP A 66 7.36 9.45 18.18
CA ASP A 66 6.31 8.60 18.70
C ASP A 66 5.26 9.37 19.52
N HIS A 67 4.00 9.03 19.29
CA HIS A 67 2.86 9.46 20.08
C HIS A 67 2.10 8.24 20.61
N GLY A 68 2.53 7.75 21.76
CA GLY A 68 1.87 6.69 22.52
C GLY A 68 1.99 5.30 21.89
N GLY A 69 3.03 5.06 21.09
CA GLY A 69 3.28 3.79 20.42
C GLY A 69 2.37 3.50 19.23
N ILE A 70 1.49 4.43 18.85
CA ILE A 70 0.42 4.18 17.86
C ILE A 70 0.64 4.94 16.56
N ILE A 71 1.09 6.20 16.63
CA ILE A 71 1.21 7.06 15.46
C ILE A 71 2.41 8.00 15.61
N GLY A 72 3.05 8.35 14.50
CA GLY A 72 4.12 9.34 14.48
C GLY A 72 3.59 10.77 14.51
N GLY A 73 4.47 11.71 14.85
CA GLY A 73 4.19 13.13 14.88
C GLY A 73 4.11 13.78 13.50
N LEU A 74 4.12 15.11 13.49
CA LEU A 74 3.95 15.92 12.27
C LEU A 74 5.23 16.67 11.88
N GLU A 75 6.37 16.27 12.39
CA GLU A 75 7.68 16.94 12.18
C GLU A 75 8.10 16.95 10.71
N TYR A 76 7.72 15.91 9.98
CA TYR A 76 8.10 15.72 8.58
C TYR A 76 6.94 15.99 7.61
N LEU A 77 6.01 16.89 7.96
CA LEU A 77 4.94 17.31 7.04
C LEU A 77 5.54 17.84 5.73
N CYS A 78 5.00 17.40 4.62
CA CYS A 78 5.50 17.69 3.27
C CYS A 78 6.99 17.30 3.08
N LEU A 79 7.47 16.31 3.84
CA LEU A 79 8.87 15.88 3.93
C LEU A 79 9.82 17.02 4.38
N ASN A 80 9.28 18.05 5.01
CA ASN A 80 10.06 19.17 5.54
C ASN A 80 10.89 18.71 6.75
N GLY A 81 12.06 19.29 6.94
CA GLY A 81 12.96 18.92 8.04
C GLY A 81 13.75 17.62 7.84
N LEU A 82 13.58 16.93 6.72
CA LEU A 82 14.42 15.81 6.34
C LEU A 82 15.62 16.26 5.52
N ASP A 83 16.82 15.93 5.96
CA ASP A 83 17.99 16.00 5.07
C ASP A 83 18.07 14.72 4.24
N PHE A 84 17.78 14.84 2.95
CA PHE A 84 17.78 13.71 2.02
C PHE A 84 19.16 13.08 1.80
N ASN A 85 20.24 13.81 2.10
CA ASN A 85 21.61 13.35 1.97
C ASN A 85 22.14 12.70 3.24
N GLU A 86 21.47 12.89 4.38
CA GLU A 86 21.82 12.24 5.61
C GLU A 86 21.36 10.79 5.67
N VAL A 87 22.01 10.03 6.53
CA VAL A 87 21.68 8.64 6.81
C VAL A 87 20.34 8.59 7.54
N SER A 88 19.45 7.71 7.09
CA SER A 88 18.18 7.49 7.76
C SER A 88 18.38 6.92 9.17
N SER A 89 17.67 7.45 10.16
CA SER A 89 17.65 6.91 11.52
C SER A 89 17.11 5.47 11.59
N TYR A 90 16.31 5.09 10.61
CA TYR A 90 15.70 3.76 10.49
C TYR A 90 16.57 2.75 9.72
N ALA A 91 17.56 3.22 8.94
CA ALA A 91 18.38 2.39 8.09
C ALA A 91 19.80 2.97 8.00
N PRO A 92 20.76 2.51 8.84
CA PRO A 92 22.06 3.16 9.04
C PRO A 92 22.98 3.16 7.82
N THR A 93 22.65 2.43 6.77
CA THR A 93 23.42 2.40 5.51
C THR A 93 22.75 3.19 4.37
N LEU A 94 21.46 3.56 4.53
CA LEU A 94 20.65 4.22 3.49
C LEU A 94 20.54 5.72 3.74
N SER A 95 20.40 6.49 2.64
CA SER A 95 19.97 7.88 2.73
C SER A 95 18.49 7.98 3.13
N SER A 96 18.13 9.07 3.80
CA SER A 96 16.73 9.37 4.13
C SER A 96 15.85 9.39 2.87
N PHE A 97 16.37 9.89 1.74
CA PHE A 97 15.67 9.88 0.45
C PHE A 97 15.32 8.46 -0.02
N THR A 98 16.29 7.54 0.01
CA THR A 98 16.09 6.14 -0.38
C THR A 98 15.06 5.47 0.52
N PHE A 99 15.13 5.71 1.83
CA PHE A 99 14.19 5.15 2.79
C PHE A 99 12.76 5.66 2.57
N VAL A 100 12.58 6.98 2.38
CA VAL A 100 11.26 7.60 2.09
C VAL A 100 10.63 7.01 0.84
N ILE A 101 11.40 6.87 -0.25
CA ILE A 101 10.90 6.30 -1.51
C ILE A 101 10.55 4.83 -1.33
N PHE A 102 11.41 4.05 -0.70
CA PHE A 102 11.16 2.62 -0.51
C PHE A 102 9.88 2.39 0.28
N GLN A 103 9.69 3.09 1.39
CA GLN A 103 8.47 2.98 2.21
C GLN A 103 7.22 3.52 1.50
N MET A 104 7.37 4.52 0.63
CA MET A 104 6.27 5.03 -0.20
C MET A 104 5.69 3.95 -1.11
N MET A 105 6.52 3.03 -1.62
CA MET A 105 6.05 1.95 -2.49
C MET A 105 5.07 1.02 -1.76
N PHE A 106 5.30 0.75 -0.48
CA PHE A 106 4.38 -0.05 0.34
C PHE A 106 3.10 0.73 0.68
N ALA A 107 3.19 2.04 0.93
CA ALA A 107 2.02 2.89 1.11
C ALA A 107 1.12 2.95 -0.14
N MET A 108 1.68 2.72 -1.33
CA MET A 108 0.92 2.65 -2.59
C MET A 108 0.25 1.29 -2.81
N ILE A 109 0.99 0.20 -2.65
CA ILE A 109 0.47 -1.13 -2.99
C ILE A 109 -0.56 -1.61 -1.97
N THR A 110 -0.39 -1.29 -0.69
CA THR A 110 -1.25 -1.80 0.39
C THR A 110 -2.73 -1.46 0.18
N PRO A 111 -3.13 -0.19 -0.02
CA PRO A 111 -4.54 0.13 -0.28
C PRO A 111 -5.02 -0.40 -1.64
N ALA A 112 -4.13 -0.56 -2.63
CA ALA A 112 -4.49 -1.15 -3.91
C ALA A 112 -4.91 -2.62 -3.78
N LEU A 113 -4.37 -3.38 -2.81
CA LEU A 113 -4.78 -4.76 -2.53
C LEU A 113 -6.28 -4.87 -2.16
N ILE A 114 -6.85 -3.87 -1.49
CA ILE A 114 -8.26 -3.85 -1.09
C ILE A 114 -9.20 -3.82 -2.32
N THR A 115 -8.72 -3.25 -3.44
CA THR A 115 -9.53 -3.07 -4.67
C THR A 115 -10.13 -4.38 -5.18
N GLY A 116 -9.39 -5.49 -5.06
CA GLY A 116 -9.85 -6.81 -5.50
C GLY A 116 -11.12 -7.27 -4.78
N ALA A 117 -11.22 -7.02 -3.48
CA ALA A 117 -12.37 -7.41 -2.68
C ALA A 117 -13.66 -6.65 -3.04
N VAL A 118 -13.53 -5.41 -3.54
CA VAL A 118 -14.68 -4.51 -3.82
C VAL A 118 -14.92 -4.30 -5.31
N ALA A 119 -14.13 -4.92 -6.19
CA ALA A 119 -14.20 -4.76 -7.64
C ALA A 119 -15.61 -5.04 -8.19
N GLY A 120 -16.16 -4.07 -8.92
CA GLY A 120 -17.52 -4.13 -9.48
C GLY A 120 -18.66 -4.05 -8.46
N ARG A 121 -18.39 -3.69 -7.20
CA ARG A 121 -19.39 -3.49 -6.14
C ARG A 121 -19.36 -2.08 -5.54
N MET A 122 -18.20 -1.43 -5.53
CA MET A 122 -18.02 -0.09 -4.97
C MET A 122 -17.85 0.94 -6.08
N ARG A 123 -18.43 2.12 -5.92
CA ARG A 123 -18.24 3.24 -6.85
C ARG A 123 -16.83 3.82 -6.67
N TYR A 124 -16.20 4.26 -7.76
CA TYR A 124 -14.84 4.80 -7.77
C TYR A 124 -14.64 5.91 -6.73
N LYS A 125 -15.52 6.91 -6.68
CA LYS A 125 -15.42 8.02 -5.69
C LYS A 125 -15.49 7.54 -4.24
N ALA A 126 -16.37 6.56 -3.95
CA ALA A 126 -16.50 6.00 -2.61
C ALA A 126 -15.24 5.20 -2.22
N LEU A 127 -14.67 4.46 -3.16
CA LEU A 127 -13.42 3.73 -2.93
C LEU A 127 -12.27 4.70 -2.61
N PHE A 128 -12.14 5.79 -3.38
CA PHE A 128 -11.11 6.79 -3.15
C PHE A 128 -11.20 7.46 -1.79
N LEU A 129 -12.40 7.87 -1.41
CA LEU A 129 -12.64 8.46 -0.09
C LEU A 129 -12.33 7.43 1.02
N PHE A 130 -12.78 6.19 0.83
CA PHE A 130 -12.47 5.11 1.77
C PHE A 130 -10.96 4.91 1.91
N ILE A 131 -10.22 4.81 0.81
CA ILE A 131 -8.76 4.61 0.83
C ILE A 131 -8.05 5.79 1.52
N ALA A 132 -8.48 7.03 1.25
CA ALA A 132 -7.89 8.19 1.92
C ALA A 132 -8.06 8.12 3.45
N LEU A 133 -9.27 7.86 3.92
CA LEU A 133 -9.56 7.73 5.35
C LEU A 133 -8.88 6.49 5.96
N TRP A 134 -8.90 5.36 5.24
CA TRP A 134 -8.27 4.12 5.67
C TRP A 134 -6.75 4.26 5.83
N SER A 135 -6.09 4.96 4.91
CA SER A 135 -4.65 5.22 5.01
C SER A 135 -4.31 6.00 6.27
N LEU A 136 -5.13 7.02 6.61
CA LEU A 136 -4.95 7.83 7.82
C LEU A 136 -5.19 7.04 9.11
N VAL A 137 -6.24 6.22 9.14
CA VAL A 137 -6.72 5.59 10.38
C VAL A 137 -6.12 4.20 10.59
N VAL A 138 -5.72 3.52 9.50
CA VAL A 138 -5.23 2.13 9.56
C VAL A 138 -3.78 2.04 9.12
N TYR A 139 -3.45 2.46 7.89
CA TYR A 139 -2.13 2.18 7.32
C TYR A 139 -1.00 2.92 8.05
N TYR A 140 -1.09 4.23 8.21
CA TYR A 140 -0.02 5.00 8.85
C TYR A 140 0.17 4.66 10.33
N PRO A 141 -0.91 4.51 11.14
CA PRO A 141 -0.76 3.99 12.49
C PRO A 141 -0.16 2.58 12.54
N MET A 142 -0.59 1.67 11.67
CA MET A 142 -0.03 0.32 11.63
C MET A 142 1.45 0.32 11.25
N ALA A 143 1.85 1.15 10.28
CA ALA A 143 3.24 1.31 9.90
C ALA A 143 4.08 1.86 11.07
N HIS A 144 3.55 2.84 11.82
CA HIS A 144 4.23 3.36 13.01
C HIS A 144 4.34 2.31 14.12
N MET A 145 3.22 1.65 14.45
CA MET A 145 3.22 0.62 15.51
C MET A 145 4.22 -0.50 15.27
N VAL A 146 4.45 -0.88 14.01
CA VAL A 146 5.27 -2.06 13.66
C VAL A 146 6.69 -1.67 13.29
N TRP A 147 6.87 -0.56 12.56
CA TRP A 147 8.16 -0.16 11.98
C TRP A 147 8.69 1.17 12.53
N GLY A 148 7.84 1.98 13.15
CA GLY A 148 8.22 3.26 13.75
C GLY A 148 9.06 3.09 15.02
N ALA A 149 9.92 4.06 15.30
CA ALA A 149 10.67 4.08 16.56
C ALA A 149 9.71 4.36 17.72
N GLY A 150 9.72 3.49 18.73
CA GLY A 150 8.77 3.55 19.86
C GLY A 150 7.40 2.92 19.57
N GLY A 151 7.23 2.30 18.40
CA GLY A 151 5.98 1.65 18.02
C GLY A 151 5.60 0.50 18.96
N PHE A 152 4.34 0.47 19.39
CA PHE A 152 3.84 -0.48 20.40
C PHE A 152 4.11 -1.95 20.04
N LEU A 153 3.88 -2.35 18.79
CA LEU A 153 4.11 -3.73 18.35
C LEU A 153 5.59 -4.06 18.20
N ALA A 154 6.40 -3.07 17.78
CA ALA A 154 7.85 -3.21 17.71
C ALA A 154 8.45 -3.44 19.11
N GLU A 155 7.98 -2.70 20.12
CA GLU A 155 8.42 -2.86 21.52
C GLU A 155 8.00 -4.20 22.13
N LEU A 156 6.88 -4.77 21.70
CA LEU A 156 6.47 -6.13 22.06
C LEU A 156 7.30 -7.22 21.38
N GLY A 157 8.24 -6.85 20.51
CA GLY A 157 9.10 -7.78 19.78
C GLY A 157 8.46 -8.39 18.54
N ALA A 158 7.39 -7.79 18.00
CA ALA A 158 6.81 -8.21 16.74
C ALA A 158 7.79 -7.98 15.60
N VAL A 159 8.07 -9.02 14.81
CA VAL A 159 8.94 -8.94 13.63
C VAL A 159 8.09 -8.98 12.38
N ASP A 160 8.05 -7.88 11.65
CA ASP A 160 7.43 -7.79 10.34
C ASP A 160 8.48 -7.36 9.32
N PHE A 161 9.09 -8.34 8.66
CA PHE A 161 10.20 -8.11 7.73
C PHE A 161 9.75 -7.55 6.38
N ALA A 162 8.66 -8.08 5.83
CA ALA A 162 8.21 -7.78 4.48
C ALA A 162 6.76 -7.27 4.38
N GLY A 163 6.20 -6.75 5.47
CA GLY A 163 4.85 -6.21 5.49
C GLY A 163 3.76 -7.25 5.74
N GLY A 164 4.09 -8.37 6.40
CA GLY A 164 3.09 -9.39 6.75
C GLY A 164 1.92 -8.82 7.53
N ASN A 165 2.19 -7.96 8.50
CA ASN A 165 1.18 -7.26 9.28
C ASN A 165 0.76 -5.94 8.61
N VAL A 166 1.71 -5.04 8.37
CA VAL A 166 1.45 -3.68 7.87
C VAL A 166 0.74 -3.69 6.51
N VAL A 167 1.12 -4.57 5.60
CA VAL A 167 0.58 -4.64 4.24
C VAL A 167 -0.53 -5.70 4.14
N HIS A 168 -0.21 -6.97 4.45
CA HIS A 168 -1.08 -8.08 4.09
C HIS A 168 -2.23 -8.29 5.07
N ILE A 169 -1.99 -8.29 6.38
CA ILE A 169 -3.06 -8.44 7.38
C ILE A 169 -3.98 -7.21 7.32
N SER A 170 -3.44 -6.01 7.32
CA SER A 170 -4.23 -4.78 7.30
C SER A 170 -5.15 -4.69 6.10
N SER A 171 -4.63 -4.91 4.89
CA SER A 171 -5.42 -4.87 3.65
C SER A 171 -6.37 -6.07 3.53
N GLY A 172 -5.92 -7.27 3.92
CA GLY A 172 -6.72 -8.50 3.83
C GLY A 172 -7.93 -8.48 4.75
N VAL A 173 -7.76 -8.10 6.03
CA VAL A 173 -8.86 -7.95 6.99
C VAL A 173 -9.82 -6.84 6.54
N SER A 174 -9.31 -5.72 6.04
CA SER A 174 -10.14 -4.64 5.50
C SER A 174 -10.93 -5.07 4.28
N GLY A 175 -10.30 -5.81 3.37
CA GLY A 175 -10.97 -6.40 2.21
C GLY A 175 -12.07 -7.38 2.58
N LEU A 176 -11.81 -8.24 3.57
CA LEU A 176 -12.81 -9.17 4.12
C LEU A 176 -13.99 -8.42 4.75
N THR A 177 -13.70 -7.44 5.61
CA THR A 177 -14.73 -6.62 6.27
C THR A 177 -15.60 -5.90 5.24
N LEU A 178 -15.01 -5.26 4.24
CA LEU A 178 -15.76 -4.62 3.16
C LEU A 178 -16.58 -5.63 2.35
N ALA A 179 -16.05 -6.83 2.09
CA ALA A 179 -16.78 -7.86 1.37
C ALA A 179 -18.03 -8.32 2.14
N ILE A 180 -17.95 -8.42 3.46
CA ILE A 180 -19.07 -8.75 4.35
C ILE A 180 -20.09 -7.61 4.36
N LEU A 181 -19.65 -6.37 4.58
CA LEU A 181 -20.53 -5.19 4.65
C LEU A 181 -21.27 -4.93 3.33
N LEU A 182 -20.62 -5.12 2.19
CA LEU A 182 -21.22 -4.96 0.87
C LEU A 182 -22.18 -6.10 0.50
N GLY A 183 -22.14 -7.21 1.22
CA GLY A 183 -23.02 -8.36 1.05
C GLY A 183 -22.82 -9.11 -0.28
N ARG A 184 -23.83 -9.89 -0.67
CA ARG A 184 -23.81 -10.68 -1.91
C ARG A 184 -23.87 -9.80 -3.15
N ARG A 185 -23.18 -10.21 -4.22
CA ARG A 185 -23.27 -9.53 -5.52
C ARG A 185 -24.69 -9.67 -6.10
N SER A 186 -25.27 -8.57 -6.57
CA SER A 186 -26.56 -8.60 -7.27
C SER A 186 -26.48 -9.49 -8.51
N GLY A 187 -27.45 -10.39 -8.67
CA GLY A 187 -27.53 -11.30 -9.80
C GLY A 187 -26.49 -12.43 -9.79
N LEU A 188 -25.92 -12.77 -8.63
CA LEU A 188 -24.94 -13.86 -8.49
C LEU A 188 -25.47 -15.21 -9.03
N GLU A 189 -26.76 -15.49 -8.82
CA GLU A 189 -27.42 -16.75 -9.23
C GLU A 189 -27.68 -16.81 -10.75
N HIS A 190 -27.74 -15.67 -11.42
CA HIS A 190 -28.07 -15.56 -12.84
C HIS A 190 -26.90 -15.13 -13.72
N THR A 191 -25.71 -14.95 -13.15
CA THR A 191 -24.56 -14.40 -13.88
C THR A 191 -23.35 -15.30 -13.75
N SER A 192 -22.78 -15.72 -14.88
CA SER A 192 -21.49 -16.42 -14.90
C SER A 192 -20.36 -15.40 -14.62
N TYR A 193 -19.60 -15.65 -13.56
CA TYR A 193 -18.40 -14.87 -13.19
C TYR A 193 -17.15 -15.52 -13.79
N ARG A 194 -17.12 -15.69 -15.11
CA ARG A 194 -15.93 -16.21 -15.78
C ARG A 194 -14.81 -15.18 -15.76
N VAL A 195 -13.59 -15.66 -15.53
CA VAL A 195 -12.36 -14.87 -15.64
C VAL A 195 -12.29 -14.26 -17.04
N HIS A 196 -12.00 -12.96 -17.12
CA HIS A 196 -12.01 -12.25 -18.39
C HIS A 196 -10.82 -12.58 -19.27
N ASN A 197 -9.60 -12.57 -18.69
CA ASN A 197 -8.37 -12.67 -19.47
C ASN A 197 -7.27 -13.35 -18.65
N ILE A 198 -7.08 -14.64 -18.89
CA ILE A 198 -6.05 -15.44 -18.21
C ILE A 198 -4.62 -14.93 -18.50
N PRO A 199 -4.24 -14.54 -19.74
CA PRO A 199 -2.95 -13.90 -19.99
C PRO A 199 -2.67 -12.68 -19.10
N PHE A 200 -3.67 -11.83 -18.84
CA PHE A 200 -3.51 -10.70 -17.91
C PHE A 200 -3.27 -11.16 -16.48
N VAL A 201 -3.95 -12.20 -16.03
CA VAL A 201 -3.73 -12.79 -14.69
C VAL A 201 -2.30 -13.31 -14.59
N PHE A 202 -1.82 -14.03 -15.60
CA PHE A 202 -0.44 -14.55 -15.65
C PHE A 202 0.59 -13.42 -15.64
N LEU A 203 0.41 -12.41 -16.49
CA LEU A 203 1.29 -11.26 -16.54
C LEU A 203 1.34 -10.55 -15.18
N GLY A 204 0.17 -10.26 -14.61
CA GLY A 204 0.08 -9.61 -13.31
C GLY A 204 0.70 -10.45 -12.20
N ALA A 205 0.48 -11.75 -12.18
CA ALA A 205 1.10 -12.66 -11.22
C ALA A 205 2.64 -12.70 -11.35
N ALA A 206 3.16 -12.73 -12.58
CA ALA A 206 4.61 -12.68 -12.83
C ALA A 206 5.22 -11.36 -12.34
N MET A 207 4.55 -10.22 -12.60
CA MET A 207 5.01 -8.91 -12.12
C MET A 207 4.96 -8.80 -10.59
N LEU A 208 4.02 -9.47 -9.93
CA LEU A 208 3.94 -9.51 -8.47
C LEU A 208 4.99 -10.42 -7.84
N TRP A 209 5.39 -11.47 -8.54
CA TRP A 209 6.39 -12.41 -8.06
C TRP A 209 7.82 -11.87 -8.24
N PHE A 210 8.10 -11.24 -9.38
CA PHE A 210 9.42 -10.74 -9.74
C PHE A 210 9.93 -9.67 -8.78
#